data_741c51c893272e30a7c7264d2d870697
#
_entry.id   741c51c893272e30a7c7264d2d870697
#
_cell.length_a   1.000
_cell.length_b   1.000
_cell.length_c   1.000
_cell.angle_alpha   90.00
_cell.angle_beta   90.00
_cell.angle_gamma   90.00
#
_symmetry.space_group_name_H-M   'P 1'
#
loop_
_entity.id
_entity.type
_entity.pdbx_description
1 polymer ?
#
loop_
_entity_poly.entity_id
_entity_poly.type
_entity_poly.pdbx_seq_one_letter_code
_entity_poly.pdbx_strand_id
1 'polypeptide(L)'
;MAGTRIPRLTHLQFLVLGLLRDGEQPGRVIRDAIAAHGLKRSAPAFYQLMARLERDRLVDGWYEQINAGDQAVTERRYRLRPAGAKLWSEARDFYTTLIARSAQRQKWISQPSRRTSA
;
A
#
# COMPACT_ATOMS: atom_id res chain seq x y z
N MET A 1 19.71 -7.51 8.31
CA MET A 1 18.71 -7.22 9.32
C MET A 1 17.45 -6.64 8.71
N ALA A 2 16.34 -7.23 9.05
CA ALA A 2 15.05 -6.72 8.61
C ALA A 2 14.84 -5.32 9.16
N GLY A 3 14.19 -4.47 8.41
CA GLY A 3 13.80 -3.14 8.83
C GLY A 3 14.84 -2.04 8.63
N THR A 4 16.06 -2.38 8.23
CA THR A 4 17.10 -1.37 8.00
C THR A 4 17.23 -1.00 6.53
N ARG A 5 16.60 -1.75 5.66
CA ARG A 5 16.71 -1.57 4.23
C ARG A 5 15.52 -0.74 3.72
N ILE A 6 15.80 0.27 2.91
CA ILE A 6 14.75 1.08 2.30
C ILE A 6 13.86 0.15 1.45
N PRO A 7 12.55 0.18 1.64
CA PRO A 7 11.65 -0.67 0.87
C PRO A 7 11.71 -0.36 -0.62
N ARG A 8 11.58 -1.40 -1.44
CA ARG A 8 11.54 -1.26 -2.90
C ARG A 8 10.13 -1.00 -3.43
N LEU A 9 9.25 -0.56 -2.58
CA LEU A 9 7.88 -0.22 -2.96
C LEU A 9 7.74 1.29 -3.07
N THR A 10 7.09 1.72 -4.14
CA THR A 10 6.63 3.10 -4.21
C THR A 10 5.49 3.29 -3.19
N HIS A 11 5.19 4.54 -2.85
CA HIS A 11 4.06 4.83 -1.96
C HIS A 11 2.77 4.22 -2.46
N LEU A 12 2.54 4.33 -3.78
CA LEU A 12 1.33 3.84 -4.39
C LEU A 12 1.26 2.32 -4.34
N GLN A 13 2.37 1.64 -4.60
CA GLN A 13 2.43 0.18 -4.47
C GLN A 13 2.18 -0.27 -3.04
N PHE A 14 2.76 0.42 -2.08
CA PHE A 14 2.56 0.13 -0.66
C PHE A 14 1.08 0.26 -0.29
N LEU A 15 0.44 1.34 -0.74
CA LEU A 15 -0.99 1.56 -0.50
C LEU A 15 -1.82 0.42 -1.11
N VAL A 16 -1.57 0.08 -2.37
CA VAL A 16 -2.33 -0.97 -3.06
C VAL A 16 -2.19 -2.31 -2.35
N LEU A 17 -0.97 -2.71 -2.00
CA LEU A 17 -0.76 -3.96 -1.29
C LEU A 17 -1.46 -3.95 0.07
N GLY A 18 -1.45 -2.81 0.75
CA GLY A 18 -2.15 -2.66 2.02
C GLY A 18 -3.66 -2.82 1.89
N LEU A 19 -4.25 -2.29 0.81
CA LEU A 19 -5.68 -2.41 0.55
C LEU A 19 -6.09 -3.87 0.29
N LEU A 20 -5.17 -4.71 -0.16
CA LEU A 20 -5.44 -6.12 -0.46
C LEU A 20 -5.20 -7.05 0.72
N ARG A 21 -4.76 -6.54 1.85
CA ARG A 21 -4.48 -7.38 3.03
C ARG A 21 -5.72 -8.01 3.62
N ASP A 22 -6.85 -7.35 3.51
CA ASP A 22 -8.10 -7.83 4.09
C ASP A 22 -8.85 -8.78 3.16
N GLY A 23 -8.34 -9.04 1.98
CA GLY A 23 -8.93 -9.95 1.02
C GLY A 23 -8.88 -9.43 -0.40
N GLU A 24 -9.36 -10.25 -1.32
CA GLU A 24 -9.41 -9.87 -2.72
C GLU A 24 -10.34 -8.68 -2.95
N GLN A 25 -10.01 -7.87 -3.94
CA GLN A 25 -10.78 -6.68 -4.28
C GLN A 25 -10.92 -6.53 -5.79
N PRO A 26 -12.05 -6.00 -6.26
CA PRO A 26 -12.16 -5.57 -7.65
C PRO A 26 -11.22 -4.40 -7.91
N GLY A 27 -10.69 -4.34 -9.13
CA GLY A 27 -9.81 -3.23 -9.52
C GLY A 27 -10.45 -1.87 -9.35
N ARG A 28 -11.73 -1.73 -9.68
CA ARG A 28 -12.45 -0.45 -9.51
C ARG A 28 -12.47 0.01 -8.05
N VAL A 29 -12.61 -0.91 -7.11
CA VAL A 29 -12.62 -0.58 -5.69
C VAL A 29 -11.24 -0.08 -5.24
N ILE A 30 -10.17 -0.74 -5.69
CA ILE A 30 -8.81 -0.31 -5.40
C ILE A 30 -8.58 1.08 -5.97
N ARG A 31 -8.98 1.30 -7.23
CA ARG A 31 -8.81 2.59 -7.91
C ARG A 31 -9.57 3.69 -7.20
N ASP A 32 -10.81 3.43 -6.78
CA ASP A 32 -11.62 4.39 -6.04
C ASP A 32 -11.01 4.71 -4.68
N ALA A 33 -10.45 3.73 -4.00
CA ALA A 33 -9.78 3.93 -2.73
C ALA A 33 -8.54 4.82 -2.87
N ILE A 34 -7.76 4.61 -3.93
CA ILE A 34 -6.60 5.45 -4.23
C ILE A 34 -7.05 6.90 -4.48
N ALA A 35 -8.11 7.08 -5.25
CA ALA A 35 -8.66 8.41 -5.53
C ALA A 35 -9.16 9.09 -4.25
N ALA A 36 -9.77 8.33 -3.35
CA ALA A 36 -10.26 8.85 -2.07
C ALA A 36 -9.11 9.34 -1.19
N HIS A 37 -7.90 8.81 -1.38
CA HIS A 37 -6.71 9.27 -0.67
C HIS A 37 -5.94 10.35 -1.43
N GLY A 38 -6.58 10.96 -2.42
CA GLY A 38 -6.01 12.11 -3.12
C GLY A 38 -5.18 11.80 -4.36
N LEU A 39 -5.08 10.53 -4.75
CA LEU A 39 -4.30 10.13 -5.92
C LEU A 39 -5.21 9.57 -7.01
N LYS A 40 -5.75 10.48 -7.82
CA LYS A 40 -6.58 10.09 -8.95
C LYS A 40 -5.69 9.59 -10.09
N ARG A 41 -5.94 8.39 -10.57
CA ARG A 41 -5.21 7.81 -11.70
C ARG A 41 -6.15 7.49 -12.84
N SER A 42 -5.68 7.68 -14.07
CA SER A 42 -6.42 7.21 -15.24
C SER A 42 -6.51 5.68 -15.21
N ALA A 43 -7.51 5.12 -15.89
CA ALA A 43 -7.65 3.68 -15.97
C ALA A 43 -6.40 3.01 -16.55
N PRO A 44 -5.84 3.49 -17.68
CA PRO A 44 -4.60 2.88 -18.20
C PRO A 44 -3.44 2.92 -17.21
N ALA A 45 -3.22 4.04 -16.53
CA ALA A 45 -2.13 4.17 -15.55
C ALA A 45 -2.33 3.22 -14.38
N PHE A 46 -3.57 3.08 -13.90
CA PHE A 46 -3.89 2.17 -12.83
C PHE A 46 -3.62 0.70 -13.22
N TYR A 47 -4.07 0.30 -14.41
CA TYR A 47 -3.88 -1.08 -14.85
C TYR A 47 -2.43 -1.39 -15.18
N GLN A 48 -1.63 -0.40 -15.60
CA GLN A 48 -0.19 -0.56 -15.73
C GLN A 48 0.48 -0.81 -14.38
N LEU A 49 0.05 -0.09 -13.36
CA LEU A 49 0.52 -0.29 -11.99
C LEU A 49 0.23 -1.73 -11.52
N MET A 50 -0.99 -2.18 -11.73
CA MET A 50 -1.41 -3.52 -11.31
C MET A 50 -0.68 -4.60 -12.11
N ALA A 51 -0.48 -4.38 -13.41
CA ALA A 51 0.27 -5.33 -14.25
C ALA A 51 1.71 -5.49 -13.78
N ARG A 52 2.31 -4.41 -13.32
CA ARG A 52 3.67 -4.45 -12.77
C ARG A 52 3.71 -5.25 -11.47
N LEU A 53 2.73 -5.08 -10.60
CA LEU A 53 2.63 -5.86 -9.36
C LEU A 53 2.38 -7.34 -9.65
N GLU A 54 1.59 -7.65 -10.68
CA GLU A 54 1.38 -9.03 -11.12
C GLU A 54 2.66 -9.64 -11.68
N ARG A 55 3.38 -8.90 -12.53
CA ARG A 55 4.63 -9.36 -13.11
C ARG A 55 5.68 -9.66 -12.04
N ASP A 56 5.71 -8.86 -10.98
CA ASP A 56 6.63 -9.04 -9.86
C ASP A 56 6.11 -10.10 -8.87
N ARG A 57 4.97 -10.72 -9.17
CA ARG A 57 4.35 -11.78 -8.37
C ARG A 57 4.00 -11.36 -6.96
N LEU A 58 3.64 -10.10 -6.79
CA LEU A 58 3.17 -9.56 -5.51
C LEU A 58 1.67 -9.65 -5.37
N VAL A 59 0.96 -9.68 -6.49
CA VAL A 59 -0.49 -9.87 -6.55
C VAL A 59 -0.84 -10.84 -7.67
N ASP A 60 -1.98 -11.51 -7.52
CA ASP A 60 -2.63 -12.24 -8.60
C ASP A 60 -3.77 -11.39 -9.14
N GLY A 61 -3.94 -11.37 -10.44
CA GLY A 61 -5.08 -10.75 -11.08
C GLY A 61 -5.81 -11.74 -11.96
N TRP A 62 -7.12 -11.65 -12.00
CA TRP A 62 -7.96 -12.50 -12.87
C TRP A 62 -9.23 -11.75 -13.25
N TYR A 63 -9.91 -12.27 -14.26
CA TYR A 63 -11.23 -11.78 -14.64
C TYR A 63 -12.29 -12.67 -14.02
N GLU A 64 -13.30 -12.05 -13.46
CA GLU A 64 -14.43 -12.76 -12.88
C GLU A 64 -15.71 -12.21 -13.47
N GLN A 65 -16.61 -13.10 -13.82
CA GLN A 65 -17.90 -12.72 -14.35
C GLN A 65 -18.87 -12.57 -13.18
N ILE A 66 -19.49 -11.40 -13.10
CA ILE A 66 -20.48 -11.13 -12.06
C ILE A 66 -21.79 -10.75 -12.72
N ASN A 67 -22.90 -11.07 -12.04
CA ASN A 67 -24.22 -10.69 -12.48
C ASN A 67 -24.61 -9.38 -11.82
N ALA A 68 -24.86 -8.36 -12.65
CA ALA A 68 -25.36 -7.06 -12.20
C ALA A 68 -26.75 -6.89 -12.79
N GLY A 69 -27.77 -7.31 -12.03
CA GLY A 69 -29.14 -7.36 -12.53
C GLY A 69 -29.26 -8.44 -13.61
N ASP A 70 -29.76 -8.06 -14.79
CA ASP A 70 -29.95 -8.99 -15.92
C ASP A 70 -28.72 -9.12 -16.80
N GLN A 71 -27.62 -8.43 -16.46
CA GLN A 71 -26.42 -8.40 -17.28
C GLN A 71 -25.26 -9.08 -16.59
N ALA A 72 -24.50 -9.88 -17.35
CA ALA A 72 -23.24 -10.41 -16.91
C ALA A 72 -22.14 -9.39 -17.21
N VAL A 73 -21.39 -9.01 -16.19
CA VAL A 73 -20.29 -8.04 -16.31
C VAL A 73 -19.00 -8.75 -15.93
N THR A 74 -17.97 -8.56 -16.73
CA THR A 74 -16.64 -9.08 -16.43
C THR A 74 -15.89 -8.03 -15.60
N GLU A 75 -15.33 -8.47 -14.49
CA GLU A 75 -14.66 -7.62 -13.54
C GLU A 75 -13.24 -8.12 -13.32
N ARG A 76 -12.26 -7.21 -13.35
CA ARG A 76 -10.88 -7.55 -13.02
C ARG A 76 -10.74 -7.53 -11.50
N ARG A 77 -10.25 -8.63 -10.91
CA ARG A 77 -10.07 -8.76 -9.48
C ARG A 77 -8.61 -9.06 -9.15
N TYR A 78 -8.22 -8.71 -7.94
CA TYR A 78 -6.85 -8.87 -7.49
C TYR A 78 -6.80 -9.45 -6.09
N ARG A 79 -5.75 -10.20 -5.83
CA ARG A 79 -5.50 -10.83 -4.53
C ARG A 79 -4.03 -10.68 -4.19
N LEU A 80 -3.73 -10.42 -2.91
CA LEU A 80 -2.36 -10.34 -2.43
C LEU A 80 -1.73 -11.73 -2.43
N ARG A 81 -0.50 -11.82 -2.96
CA ARG A 81 0.28 -13.05 -2.87
C ARG A 81 1.13 -13.04 -1.61
N PRO A 82 1.61 -14.21 -1.16
CA PRO A 82 2.49 -14.28 0.02
C PRO A 82 3.71 -13.37 -0.09
N ALA A 83 4.34 -13.32 -1.27
CA ALA A 83 5.49 -12.42 -1.49
C ALA A 83 5.10 -10.96 -1.34
N GLY A 84 3.90 -10.59 -1.79
CA GLY A 84 3.38 -9.22 -1.63
C GLY A 84 3.12 -8.89 -0.17
N ALA A 85 2.55 -9.83 0.57
CA ALA A 85 2.28 -9.66 2.00
C ALA A 85 3.59 -9.48 2.77
N LYS A 86 4.61 -10.27 2.44
CA LYS A 86 5.92 -10.18 3.08
C LYS A 86 6.57 -8.83 2.79
N LEU A 87 6.58 -8.41 1.54
CA LEU A 87 7.19 -7.15 1.14
C LEU A 87 6.47 -5.97 1.79
N TRP A 88 5.15 -6.02 1.84
CA TRP A 88 4.37 -4.99 2.53
C TRP A 88 4.70 -4.93 4.02
N SER A 89 4.81 -6.07 4.69
CA SER A 89 5.14 -6.13 6.12
C SER A 89 6.53 -5.57 6.40
N GLU A 90 7.50 -5.89 5.55
CA GLU A 90 8.85 -5.34 5.67
C GLU A 90 8.84 -3.82 5.52
N ALA A 91 8.07 -3.31 4.56
CA ALA A 91 7.94 -1.87 4.36
C ALA A 91 7.26 -1.21 5.57
N ARG A 92 6.18 -1.80 6.07
CA ARG A 92 5.50 -1.31 7.27
C ARG A 92 6.48 -1.23 8.45
N ASP A 93 7.26 -2.28 8.66
CA ASP A 93 8.19 -2.33 9.78
C ASP A 93 9.27 -1.27 9.65
N PHE A 94 9.77 -1.07 8.43
CA PHE A 94 10.74 -0.01 8.16
C PHE A 94 10.16 1.36 8.50
N TYR A 95 8.97 1.67 8.00
CA TYR A 95 8.37 2.99 8.24
C TYR A 95 7.93 3.15 9.69
N THR A 96 7.45 2.12 10.34
CA THR A 96 7.09 2.17 11.76
C THR A 96 8.32 2.48 12.60
N THR A 97 9.42 1.81 12.33
CA THR A 97 10.69 2.06 13.03
C THR A 97 11.18 3.48 12.79
N LEU A 98 11.12 3.94 11.54
CA LEU A 98 11.53 5.28 11.18
C LEU A 98 10.69 6.34 11.89
N ILE A 99 9.38 6.15 11.91
CA ILE A 99 8.45 7.06 12.58
C ILE A 99 8.70 7.07 14.07
N ALA A 100 8.92 5.92 14.67
CA ALA A 100 9.22 5.82 16.10
C ALA A 100 10.50 6.56 16.47
N ARG A 101 11.53 6.42 15.64
CA ARG A 101 12.79 7.17 15.84
C ARG A 101 12.57 8.66 15.67
N SER A 102 11.80 9.07 14.69
CA SER A 102 11.49 10.48 14.46
C SER A 102 10.69 11.06 15.62
N ALA A 103 9.72 10.34 16.13
CA ALA A 103 8.92 10.76 17.27
C ALA A 103 9.79 10.90 18.53
N GLN A 104 10.69 9.95 18.76
CA GLN A 104 11.61 9.99 19.88
C GLN A 104 12.54 11.19 19.78
N ARG A 105 13.06 11.45 18.59
CA ARG A 105 13.93 12.59 18.34
C ARG A 105 13.19 13.90 18.52
N GLN A 106 11.97 14.01 18.05
CA GLN A 106 11.13 15.20 18.20
C GLN A 106 10.84 15.48 19.67
N LYS A 107 10.53 14.44 20.43
CA LYS A 107 10.30 14.55 21.86
C LYS A 107 11.53 15.08 22.59
N TRP A 108 12.70 14.58 22.23
CA TRP A 108 13.97 15.03 22.78
C TRP A 108 14.22 16.51 22.48
N ILE A 109 14.01 16.93 21.23
CA ILE A 109 14.22 18.31 20.79
C ILE A 109 13.23 19.25 21.47
N SER A 110 12.00 18.82 21.70
CA SER A 110 10.93 19.65 22.25
C SER A 110 10.97 19.79 23.76
N GLN A 111 11.83 19.07 24.45
CA GLN A 111 11.92 19.18 25.89
C GLN A 111 12.44 20.52 26.29
N PRO A 112 11.88 21.17 27.34
CA PRO A 112 12.39 22.41 27.85
C PRO A 112 13.86 22.26 28.27
N SER A 113 14.65 23.26 27.96
CA SER A 113 16.05 23.25 28.36
C SER A 113 16.15 23.44 29.88
N ARG A 114 16.88 22.57 30.54
CA ARG A 114 17.13 22.68 31.95
C ARG A 114 18.19 23.74 32.27
N ARG A 115 18.84 24.25 31.26
CA ARG A 115 19.86 25.25 31.41
C ARG A 115 19.32 26.63 31.70
N THR A 116 18.03 26.83 31.47
CA THR A 116 17.40 28.12 31.65
C THR A 116 17.06 28.43 33.06
N SER A 117 17.34 27.55 33.96
CA SER A 117 17.00 27.72 35.37
C SER A 117 17.86 28.73 36.08
N ALA A 118 18.89 29.19 35.45
CA ALA A 118 19.77 30.17 36.10
C ALA A 118 19.12 31.52 36.30
#